data_0e632cd51712a44b86650387091d6e59
#
_entry.id   0e632cd51712a44b86650387091d6e59
#
_cell.length_a   1.000
_cell.length_b   1.000
_cell.length_c   1.000
_cell.angle_alpha   90.00
_cell.angle_beta   90.00
_cell.angle_gamma   90.00
#
_symmetry.space_group_name_H-M   'P 1'
#
loop_
_entity.id
_entity.type
_entity.pdbx_description
1 polymer ?
#
loop_
_entity_poly.entity_id
_entity_poly.type
_entity_poly.pdbx_seq_one_letter_code
_entity_poly.pdbx_strand_id
1 'polypeptide(L)'
;MISARGLGVRFRRNRGSRRSFKDLLAGRSRRTRPGEFWALRDVDFDVHRGEAIGVVGRNGQGKSTLLKLVAGVLFPDEGSVRVRSGVAPLIEITGGFVGDLTVRDNIGLAGGLHGLSRKQIAERFDSIIDFADAGDVIDTPFKHLSSGMKVRVAFSVISQLDEPVLLVDEVLAVGDKAFRAKCYRRIDELLAEGKTLFLVSHSERDLRRFCTRGLYLDRGRLALDGPIDAVLDRYNADHPA
;
A
#
# COMPACT_ATOMS: atom_id res chain seq x y z
N MET A 1 6.68 10.14 11.78
CA MET A 1 6.58 10.35 10.34
C MET A 1 5.15 10.16 9.86
N ILE A 2 4.47 9.10 10.25
CA ILE A 2 3.04 8.89 10.07
C ILE A 2 2.37 8.93 11.44
N SER A 3 1.24 9.63 11.58
CA SER A 3 0.49 9.71 12.83
C SER A 3 -0.99 9.57 12.54
N ALA A 4 -1.65 8.61 13.14
CA ALA A 4 -3.09 8.38 13.09
C ALA A 4 -3.71 8.64 14.47
N ARG A 5 -4.85 9.34 14.50
CA ARG A 5 -5.55 9.68 15.76
C ARG A 5 -7.05 9.52 15.57
N GLY A 6 -7.65 8.61 16.33
CA GLY A 6 -9.08 8.31 16.32
C GLY A 6 -9.58 7.96 14.91
N LEU A 7 -8.73 7.33 14.09
CA LEU A 7 -8.94 7.15 12.66
C LEU A 7 -10.13 6.22 12.40
N GLY A 8 -11.11 6.70 11.61
CA GLY A 8 -12.28 5.92 11.24
C GLY A 8 -12.73 6.16 9.80
N VAL A 9 -13.12 5.08 9.13
CA VAL A 9 -13.68 5.09 7.76
C VAL A 9 -14.91 4.21 7.67
N ARG A 10 -15.97 4.74 7.06
CA ARG A 10 -17.23 4.05 6.82
C ARG A 10 -17.45 3.79 5.34
N PHE A 11 -18.00 2.64 5.03
CA PHE A 11 -18.48 2.30 3.70
C PHE A 11 -19.98 1.97 3.72
N ARG A 12 -20.66 2.19 2.59
CA ARG A 12 -22.04 1.76 2.36
C ARG A 12 -22.07 0.51 1.50
N ARG A 13 -22.82 -0.50 1.94
CA ARG A 13 -23.02 -1.76 1.19
C ARG A 13 -23.91 -1.58 -0.05
N ASN A 14 -24.75 -0.55 -0.12
CA ASN A 14 -25.71 -0.35 -1.21
C ASN A 14 -25.59 1.03 -1.87
N ARG A 15 -25.12 1.07 -3.10
CA ARG A 15 -25.09 2.27 -3.96
C ARG A 15 -26.48 2.71 -4.50
N GLY A 16 -27.54 1.91 -4.30
CA GLY A 16 -28.86 2.10 -4.94
C GLY A 16 -29.80 3.06 -4.25
N SER A 17 -29.53 3.56 -3.06
CA SER A 17 -30.41 4.52 -2.37
C SER A 17 -30.02 5.95 -2.74
N ARG A 18 -30.87 6.62 -3.55
CA ARG A 18 -30.76 8.06 -3.82
C ARG A 18 -30.74 8.84 -2.51
N ARG A 19 -29.74 9.71 -2.34
CA ARG A 19 -29.69 10.64 -1.21
C ARG A 19 -30.95 11.50 -1.19
N SER A 20 -31.74 11.44 -0.10
CA SER A 20 -32.82 12.40 0.14
C SER A 20 -32.20 13.73 0.59
N PHE A 21 -32.77 14.85 0.18
CA PHE A 21 -32.37 16.20 0.64
C PHE A 21 -32.36 16.34 2.16
N LYS A 22 -33.18 15.56 2.88
CA LYS A 22 -33.20 15.46 4.36
C LYS A 22 -31.93 14.90 4.93
N ASP A 23 -31.22 14.05 4.18
CA ASP A 23 -29.91 13.45 4.63
C ASP A 23 -28.75 14.44 4.58
N LEU A 24 -28.87 15.51 3.79
CA LEU A 24 -27.87 16.58 3.67
C LEU A 24 -27.96 17.57 4.86
N LEU A 25 -29.14 17.76 5.42
CA LEU A 25 -29.41 18.70 6.54
C LEU A 25 -29.21 18.05 7.92
N ALA A 26 -29.26 16.72 8.02
CA ALA A 26 -28.95 16.00 9.25
C ALA A 26 -27.43 15.92 9.40
N GLY A 27 -26.86 16.79 10.20
CA GLY A 27 -25.43 16.87 10.50
C GLY A 27 -24.79 15.51 10.78
N ARG A 28 -23.44 15.41 10.60
CA ARG A 28 -22.60 14.21 10.79
C ARG A 28 -22.95 13.48 12.10
N SER A 29 -23.90 12.55 12.02
CA SER A 29 -24.29 11.71 13.16
C SER A 29 -23.23 10.62 13.34
N ARG A 30 -22.70 10.46 14.56
CA ARG A 30 -21.83 9.35 14.99
C ARG A 30 -22.51 7.98 14.92
N ARG A 31 -23.81 7.90 14.65
CA ARG A 31 -24.57 6.64 14.55
C ARG A 31 -24.45 6.06 13.13
N THR A 32 -24.07 4.77 13.05
CA THR A 32 -24.05 4.00 11.80
C THR A 32 -25.47 3.88 11.25
N ARG A 33 -25.69 4.31 10.02
CA ARG A 33 -26.98 4.21 9.33
C ARG A 33 -27.20 2.80 8.80
N PRO A 34 -28.44 2.35 8.55
CA PRO A 34 -28.72 1.06 7.92
C PRO A 34 -27.93 0.92 6.62
N GLY A 35 -27.18 -0.18 6.48
CA GLY A 35 -26.32 -0.47 5.33
C GLY A 35 -24.92 0.18 5.35
N GLU A 36 -24.57 0.94 6.37
CA GLU A 36 -23.20 1.42 6.62
C GLU A 36 -22.47 0.45 7.53
N PHE A 37 -21.15 0.31 7.29
CA PHE A 37 -20.25 -0.43 8.19
C PHE A 37 -18.92 0.32 8.30
N TRP A 38 -18.29 0.20 9.46
CA TRP A 38 -16.97 0.73 9.71
C TRP A 38 -15.91 -0.25 9.18
N ALA A 39 -15.10 0.20 8.23
CA ALA A 39 -13.93 -0.55 7.79
C ALA A 39 -12.76 -0.36 8.78
N LEU A 40 -12.65 0.86 9.33
CA LEU A 40 -11.76 1.20 10.44
C LEU A 40 -12.51 2.11 11.40
N ARG A 41 -12.21 1.98 12.69
CA ARG A 41 -12.80 2.83 13.73
C ARG A 41 -11.89 2.93 14.94
N ASP A 42 -11.63 4.18 15.36
CA ASP A 42 -10.88 4.48 16.59
C ASP A 42 -9.49 3.83 16.57
N VAL A 43 -8.74 4.07 15.48
CA VAL A 43 -7.40 3.52 15.28
C VAL A 43 -6.37 4.62 15.53
N ASP A 44 -5.47 4.36 16.48
CA ASP A 44 -4.39 5.24 16.90
C ASP A 44 -3.05 4.54 16.74
N PHE A 45 -2.11 5.15 16.04
CA PHE A 45 -0.72 4.69 15.96
C PHE A 45 0.22 5.81 15.50
N ASP A 46 1.50 5.64 15.78
CA ASP A 46 2.58 6.46 15.25
C ASP A 46 3.62 5.58 14.56
N VAL A 47 4.19 6.07 13.45
CA VAL A 47 5.30 5.44 12.76
C VAL A 47 6.44 6.44 12.65
N HIS A 48 7.61 6.03 13.08
CA HIS A 48 8.82 6.83 13.02
C HIS A 48 9.60 6.55 11.72
N ARG A 49 10.54 7.43 11.42
CA ARG A 49 11.40 7.27 10.25
C ARG A 49 12.29 6.03 10.40
N GLY A 50 12.39 5.24 9.35
CA GLY A 50 13.21 4.03 9.34
C GLY A 50 12.54 2.81 9.99
N GLU A 51 11.31 2.94 10.51
CA GLU A 51 10.57 1.78 11.01
C GLU A 51 10.01 0.92 9.86
N ALA A 52 10.08 -0.39 10.03
CA ALA A 52 9.41 -1.36 9.17
C ALA A 52 8.25 -2.01 9.95
N ILE A 53 7.03 -1.73 9.51
CA ILE A 53 5.79 -2.10 10.19
C ILE A 53 4.99 -3.07 9.35
N GLY A 54 4.62 -4.21 9.95
CA GLY A 54 3.70 -5.18 9.37
C GLY A 54 2.26 -4.92 9.81
N VAL A 55 1.30 -4.97 8.87
CA VAL A 55 -0.13 -4.91 9.20
C VAL A 55 -0.73 -6.29 9.07
N VAL A 56 -1.22 -6.82 10.19
CA VAL A 56 -1.75 -8.16 10.34
C VAL A 56 -3.26 -8.12 10.54
N GLY A 57 -3.97 -9.14 10.08
CA GLY A 57 -5.41 -9.27 10.25
C GLY A 57 -6.05 -10.07 9.12
N ARG A 58 -7.24 -10.65 9.36
CA ARG A 58 -8.00 -11.40 8.34
C ARG A 58 -8.43 -10.53 7.17
N ASN A 59 -8.91 -11.17 6.10
CA ASN A 59 -9.50 -10.47 4.97
C ASN A 59 -10.72 -9.64 5.42
N GLY A 60 -10.84 -8.40 4.89
CA GLY A 60 -11.93 -7.49 5.23
C GLY A 60 -11.78 -6.74 6.56
N GLN A 61 -10.65 -6.87 7.27
CA GLN A 61 -10.42 -6.19 8.56
C GLN A 61 -9.88 -4.75 8.43
N GLY A 62 -9.76 -4.22 7.21
CA GLY A 62 -9.39 -2.82 6.96
C GLY A 62 -7.92 -2.58 6.60
N LYS A 63 -7.09 -3.64 6.43
CA LYS A 63 -5.66 -3.49 6.09
C LYS A 63 -5.41 -2.61 4.86
N SER A 64 -5.99 -2.96 3.71
CA SER A 64 -5.85 -2.15 2.46
C SER A 64 -6.52 -0.77 2.58
N THR A 65 -7.58 -0.63 3.42
CA THR A 65 -8.17 0.67 3.73
C THR A 65 -7.19 1.54 4.51
N LEU A 66 -6.48 0.98 5.48
CA LEU A 66 -5.44 1.67 6.24
C LEU A 66 -4.31 2.14 5.33
N LEU A 67 -3.83 1.27 4.42
CA LEU A 67 -2.81 1.67 3.45
C LEU A 67 -3.28 2.81 2.55
N LYS A 68 -4.52 2.76 2.04
CA LYS A 68 -5.11 3.83 1.20
C LYS A 68 -5.22 5.17 1.93
N LEU A 69 -5.49 5.15 3.24
CA LEU A 69 -5.49 6.36 4.09
C LEU A 69 -4.08 6.92 4.25
N VAL A 70 -3.09 6.06 4.51
CA VAL A 70 -1.68 6.47 4.61
C VAL A 70 -1.15 6.98 3.26
N ALA A 71 -1.59 6.38 2.15
CA ALA A 71 -1.27 6.84 0.80
C ALA A 71 -1.96 8.17 0.40
N GLY A 72 -2.91 8.67 1.20
CA GLY A 72 -3.69 9.86 0.85
C GLY A 72 -4.73 9.64 -0.25
N VAL A 73 -4.99 8.39 -0.65
CA VAL A 73 -6.00 8.01 -1.66
C VAL A 73 -7.41 8.04 -1.06
N LEU A 74 -7.51 7.80 0.25
CA LEU A 74 -8.76 7.88 1.02
C LEU A 74 -8.65 8.95 2.09
N PHE A 75 -9.78 9.60 2.40
CA PHE A 75 -9.90 10.53 3.53
C PHE A 75 -10.72 9.88 4.64
N PRO A 76 -10.35 10.09 5.92
CA PRO A 76 -11.09 9.54 7.03
C PRO A 76 -12.44 10.26 7.24
N ASP A 77 -13.46 9.51 7.71
CA ASP A 77 -14.75 10.06 8.18
C ASP A 77 -14.64 10.61 9.60
N GLU A 78 -13.78 9.98 10.44
CA GLU A 78 -13.48 10.39 11.82
C GLU A 78 -11.98 10.40 12.05
N GLY A 79 -11.52 11.27 12.94
CA GLY A 79 -10.11 11.39 13.29
C GLY A 79 -9.24 11.99 12.19
N SER A 80 -7.97 11.64 12.19
CA SER A 80 -7.01 12.15 11.22
C SER A 80 -5.85 11.18 10.99
N VAL A 81 -5.29 11.18 9.78
CA VAL A 81 -3.99 10.60 9.47
C VAL A 81 -3.11 11.71 8.88
N ARG A 82 -1.88 11.82 9.37
CA ARG A 82 -0.90 12.79 8.89
C ARG A 82 0.36 12.06 8.46
N VAL A 83 0.76 12.26 7.21
CA VAL A 83 2.02 11.75 6.67
C VAL A 83 2.88 12.97 6.32
N ARG A 84 4.07 13.07 6.94
CA ARG A 84 4.96 14.24 6.81
C ARG A 84 6.05 14.04 5.76
N SER A 85 5.80 13.21 4.75
CA SER A 85 6.79 12.88 3.72
C SER A 85 6.13 12.32 2.49
N GLY A 86 6.86 12.23 1.38
CA GLY A 86 6.43 11.51 0.20
C GLY A 86 6.22 10.02 0.47
N VAL A 87 5.35 9.41 -0.30
CA VAL A 87 4.96 8.00 -0.17
C VAL A 87 5.05 7.33 -1.54
N ALA A 88 5.78 6.21 -1.62
CA ALA A 88 5.82 5.33 -2.78
C ALA A 88 4.80 4.18 -2.57
N PRO A 89 3.61 4.25 -3.19
CA PRO A 89 2.58 3.23 -2.99
C PRO A 89 2.75 2.07 -3.95
N LEU A 90 3.11 0.90 -3.44
CA LEU A 90 2.97 -0.39 -4.12
C LEU A 90 1.59 -1.00 -3.84
N ILE A 91 0.57 -0.13 -3.74
CA ILE A 91 -0.84 -0.50 -3.57
C ILE A 91 -1.50 -0.42 -4.94
N GLU A 92 -2.18 -1.50 -5.38
CA GLU A 92 -2.73 -1.55 -6.73
C GLU A 92 -1.63 -1.20 -7.78
N ILE A 93 -0.52 -1.91 -7.71
CA ILE A 93 0.80 -1.59 -8.29
C ILE A 93 0.75 -1.15 -9.77
N THR A 94 -0.25 -1.59 -10.53
CA THR A 94 -0.49 -1.15 -11.91
C THR A 94 -1.42 0.07 -12.00
N GLY A 95 -1.86 0.60 -10.86
CA GLY A 95 -2.63 1.83 -10.81
C GLY A 95 -1.80 3.02 -11.34
N GLY A 96 -2.37 3.79 -12.26
CA GLY A 96 -1.65 4.88 -12.94
C GLY A 96 -0.95 4.48 -14.24
N PHE A 97 -0.86 3.17 -14.55
CA PHE A 97 -0.37 2.70 -15.85
C PHE A 97 -1.51 2.70 -16.87
N VAL A 98 -1.24 3.23 -18.05
CA VAL A 98 -2.21 3.36 -19.14
C VAL A 98 -2.00 2.22 -20.14
N GLY A 99 -3.04 1.41 -20.35
CA GLY A 99 -2.96 0.19 -21.17
C GLY A 99 -2.53 0.44 -22.62
N ASP A 100 -2.95 1.55 -23.20
CA ASP A 100 -2.65 1.89 -24.61
C ASP A 100 -1.28 2.52 -24.83
N LEU A 101 -0.63 3.00 -23.76
CA LEU A 101 0.74 3.49 -23.82
C LEU A 101 1.74 2.34 -23.78
N THR A 102 2.91 2.55 -24.38
CA THR A 102 4.03 1.60 -24.34
C THR A 102 4.59 1.46 -22.92
N VAL A 103 5.42 0.45 -22.68
CA VAL A 103 6.18 0.32 -21.42
C VAL A 103 7.03 1.56 -21.18
N ARG A 104 7.73 2.04 -22.22
CA ARG A 104 8.54 3.27 -22.18
C ARG A 104 7.73 4.48 -21.71
N ASP A 105 6.58 4.72 -22.34
CA ASP A 105 5.73 5.87 -22.02
C ASP A 105 5.16 5.76 -20.60
N ASN A 106 4.78 4.56 -20.18
CA ASN A 106 4.29 4.31 -18.83
C ASN A 106 5.36 4.52 -17.75
N ILE A 107 6.62 4.16 -18.00
CA ILE A 107 7.74 4.49 -17.09
C ILE A 107 7.88 6.00 -16.96
N GLY A 108 7.80 6.74 -18.08
CA GLY A 108 7.82 8.19 -18.09
C GLY A 108 6.66 8.81 -17.32
N LEU A 109 5.44 8.29 -17.56
CA LEU A 109 4.22 8.76 -16.91
C LEU A 109 4.26 8.51 -15.40
N ALA A 110 4.56 7.27 -14.99
CA ALA A 110 4.61 6.90 -13.58
C ALA A 110 5.70 7.67 -12.80
N GLY A 111 6.92 7.77 -13.37
CA GLY A 111 7.98 8.58 -12.78
C GLY A 111 7.57 10.05 -12.62
N GLY A 112 6.94 10.63 -13.65
CA GLY A 112 6.45 12.01 -13.62
C GLY A 112 5.33 12.25 -12.60
N LEU A 113 4.40 11.32 -12.45
CA LEU A 113 3.34 11.38 -11.42
C LEU A 113 3.92 11.37 -9.99
N HIS A 114 5.07 10.73 -9.82
CA HIS A 114 5.83 10.73 -8.55
C HIS A 114 6.87 11.86 -8.47
N GLY A 115 6.78 12.87 -9.32
CA GLY A 115 7.59 14.08 -9.23
C GLY A 115 9.01 13.96 -9.78
N LEU A 116 9.36 12.87 -10.46
CA LEU A 116 10.65 12.77 -11.15
C LEU A 116 10.67 13.67 -12.38
N SER A 117 11.76 14.42 -12.56
CA SER A 117 12.02 15.18 -13.78
C SER A 117 12.33 14.24 -14.95
N ARG A 118 12.18 14.72 -16.19
CA ARG A 118 12.55 13.96 -17.40
C ARG A 118 14.01 13.46 -17.35
N LYS A 119 14.92 14.26 -16.81
CA LYS A 119 16.33 13.90 -16.65
C LYS A 119 16.49 12.73 -15.69
N GLN A 120 15.86 12.79 -14.51
CA GLN A 120 15.90 11.71 -13.52
C GLN A 120 15.28 10.42 -14.06
N ILE A 121 14.20 10.51 -14.83
CA ILE A 121 13.59 9.34 -15.49
C ILE A 121 14.56 8.73 -16.49
N ALA A 122 15.20 9.53 -17.34
CA ALA A 122 16.17 9.06 -18.33
C ALA A 122 17.39 8.39 -17.66
N GLU A 123 17.90 8.96 -16.57
CA GLU A 123 19.03 8.40 -15.80
C GLU A 123 18.69 7.03 -15.14
N ARG A 124 17.43 6.79 -14.82
CA ARG A 124 16.96 5.55 -14.16
C ARG A 124 16.36 4.54 -15.13
N PHE A 125 16.13 4.95 -16.39
CA PHE A 125 15.36 4.15 -17.36
C PHE A 125 15.96 2.77 -17.59
N ASP A 126 17.25 2.69 -17.88
CA ASP A 126 17.92 1.42 -18.15
C ASP A 126 17.89 0.50 -16.93
N SER A 127 18.11 1.04 -15.71
CA SER A 127 18.03 0.26 -14.48
C SER A 127 16.62 -0.26 -14.17
N ILE A 128 15.58 0.50 -14.54
CA ILE A 128 14.18 0.07 -14.42
C ILE A 128 13.91 -1.10 -15.38
N ILE A 129 14.35 -0.99 -16.63
CA ILE A 129 14.17 -2.01 -17.67
C ILE A 129 14.91 -3.30 -17.29
N ASP A 130 16.18 -3.19 -16.86
CA ASP A 130 17.00 -4.32 -16.46
C ASP A 130 16.43 -5.03 -15.22
N PHE A 131 15.92 -4.27 -14.26
CA PHE A 131 15.28 -4.84 -13.08
C PHE A 131 14.03 -5.62 -13.44
N ALA A 132 13.20 -5.07 -14.36
CA ALA A 132 11.96 -5.70 -14.83
C ALA A 132 12.17 -6.89 -15.76
N ASP A 133 13.37 -7.09 -16.32
CA ASP A 133 13.66 -7.95 -17.46
C ASP A 133 12.72 -7.64 -18.66
N ALA A 134 12.55 -6.35 -18.99
CA ALA A 134 11.55 -5.86 -19.96
C ALA A 134 12.15 -5.34 -21.27
N GLY A 135 13.42 -5.61 -21.55
CA GLY A 135 14.15 -5.10 -22.71
C GLY A 135 13.44 -5.37 -24.06
N ASP A 136 12.92 -6.58 -24.24
CA ASP A 136 12.28 -7.01 -25.51
C ASP A 136 10.87 -6.41 -25.72
N VAL A 137 10.28 -5.79 -24.69
CA VAL A 137 8.88 -5.30 -24.71
C VAL A 137 8.76 -3.80 -24.45
N ILE A 138 9.86 -3.05 -24.50
CA ILE A 138 9.90 -1.62 -24.16
C ILE A 138 8.87 -0.81 -24.95
N ASP A 139 8.72 -1.07 -26.23
CA ASP A 139 7.84 -0.34 -27.14
C ASP A 139 6.49 -1.06 -27.36
N THR A 140 6.21 -2.09 -26.54
CA THR A 140 4.93 -2.81 -26.55
C THR A 140 3.89 -2.08 -25.70
N PRO A 141 2.63 -1.93 -26.17
CA PRO A 141 1.54 -1.41 -25.36
C PRO A 141 1.33 -2.23 -24.08
N PHE A 142 1.20 -1.55 -22.94
CA PHE A 142 1.16 -2.17 -21.60
C PHE A 142 0.02 -3.19 -21.46
N LYS A 143 -1.12 -2.97 -22.14
CA LYS A 143 -2.26 -3.91 -22.13
C LYS A 143 -1.90 -5.30 -22.66
N HIS A 144 -0.93 -5.41 -23.58
CA HIS A 144 -0.51 -6.68 -24.19
C HIS A 144 0.49 -7.47 -23.35
N LEU A 145 1.02 -6.90 -22.27
CA LEU A 145 1.89 -7.61 -21.34
C LEU A 145 1.11 -8.64 -20.51
N SER A 146 1.77 -9.73 -20.14
CA SER A 146 1.25 -10.65 -19.13
C SER A 146 1.06 -9.94 -17.78
N SER A 147 0.18 -10.46 -16.92
CA SER A 147 -0.02 -9.90 -15.57
C SER A 147 1.28 -9.86 -14.77
N GLY A 148 2.12 -10.90 -14.88
CA GLY A 148 3.43 -10.94 -14.23
C GLY A 148 4.36 -9.85 -14.73
N MET A 149 4.43 -9.61 -16.05
CA MET A 149 5.27 -8.56 -16.63
C MET A 149 4.80 -7.15 -16.23
N LYS A 150 3.48 -6.92 -16.19
CA LYS A 150 2.90 -5.67 -15.71
C LYS A 150 3.36 -5.33 -14.30
N VAL A 151 3.32 -6.31 -13.40
CA VAL A 151 3.78 -6.13 -12.02
C VAL A 151 5.29 -5.92 -11.95
N ARG A 152 6.09 -6.63 -12.75
CA ARG A 152 7.54 -6.45 -12.81
C ARG A 152 7.90 -5.00 -13.19
N VAL A 153 7.31 -4.50 -14.29
CA VAL A 153 7.55 -3.10 -14.74
C VAL A 153 7.11 -2.11 -13.66
N ALA A 154 5.91 -2.26 -13.11
CA ALA A 154 5.40 -1.34 -12.11
C ALA A 154 6.24 -1.34 -10.82
N PHE A 155 6.63 -2.51 -10.30
CA PHE A 155 7.52 -2.61 -9.15
C PHE A 155 8.87 -1.95 -9.43
N SER A 156 9.44 -2.18 -10.62
CA SER A 156 10.75 -1.62 -10.99
C SER A 156 10.73 -0.09 -10.98
N VAL A 157 9.68 0.54 -11.49
CA VAL A 157 9.52 2.01 -11.44
C VAL A 157 9.43 2.49 -9.98
N ILE A 158 8.49 1.92 -9.20
CA ILE A 158 8.21 2.42 -7.85
C ILE A 158 9.39 2.19 -6.90
N SER A 159 10.14 1.09 -7.08
CA SER A 159 11.33 0.80 -6.28
C SER A 159 12.50 1.76 -6.53
N GLN A 160 12.46 2.56 -7.59
CA GLN A 160 13.46 3.58 -7.92
C GLN A 160 13.06 5.00 -7.46
N LEU A 161 11.90 5.14 -6.81
CA LEU A 161 11.44 6.42 -6.29
C LEU A 161 12.21 6.82 -5.02
N ASP A 162 12.35 8.13 -4.82
CA ASP A 162 13.12 8.68 -3.69
C ASP A 162 12.29 8.84 -2.41
N GLU A 163 10.98 8.57 -2.47
CA GLU A 163 10.06 8.74 -1.34
C GLU A 163 10.53 7.96 -0.11
N PRO A 164 10.47 8.59 1.09
CA PRO A 164 10.98 7.98 2.32
C PRO A 164 10.05 6.93 2.92
N VAL A 165 8.82 6.80 2.44
CA VAL A 165 7.85 5.78 2.89
C VAL A 165 7.48 4.86 1.75
N LEU A 166 7.66 3.57 1.93
CA LEU A 166 7.24 2.52 1.02
C LEU A 166 6.00 1.81 1.58
N LEU A 167 4.90 1.83 0.84
CA LEU A 167 3.68 1.09 1.18
C LEU A 167 3.56 -0.13 0.27
N VAL A 168 3.49 -1.32 0.86
CA VAL A 168 3.43 -2.59 0.13
C VAL A 168 2.19 -3.37 0.54
N ASP A 169 1.32 -3.69 -0.43
CA ASP A 169 0.10 -4.49 -0.24
C ASP A 169 0.20 -5.81 -1.02
N GLU A 170 0.53 -6.91 -0.37
CA GLU A 170 0.54 -8.29 -0.91
C GLU A 170 1.34 -8.50 -2.22
N VAL A 171 1.86 -7.43 -2.82
CA VAL A 171 2.48 -7.43 -4.15
C VAL A 171 3.78 -8.23 -4.21
N LEU A 172 4.43 -8.48 -3.05
CA LEU A 172 5.67 -9.26 -2.98
C LEU A 172 5.48 -10.74 -3.35
N ALA A 173 4.25 -11.22 -3.35
CA ALA A 173 3.92 -12.59 -3.75
C ALA A 173 3.85 -12.78 -5.28
N VAL A 174 3.95 -11.70 -6.08
CA VAL A 174 3.75 -11.72 -7.53
C VAL A 174 5.07 -11.93 -8.28
N GLY A 175 4.99 -12.60 -9.42
CA GLY A 175 6.13 -12.96 -10.26
C GLY A 175 6.69 -14.35 -9.94
N ASP A 176 7.72 -14.74 -10.68
CA ASP A 176 8.43 -15.99 -10.43
C ASP A 176 9.40 -15.88 -9.25
N LYS A 177 10.01 -17.00 -8.89
CA LYS A 177 10.96 -17.10 -7.76
C LYS A 177 12.17 -16.18 -7.92
N ALA A 178 12.65 -15.99 -9.17
CA ALA A 178 13.84 -15.18 -9.44
C ALA A 178 13.53 -13.70 -9.26
N PHE A 179 12.40 -13.22 -9.80
CA PHE A 179 11.95 -11.84 -9.66
C PHE A 179 11.62 -11.50 -8.19
N ARG A 180 10.97 -12.42 -7.47
CA ARG A 180 10.71 -12.24 -6.04
C ARG A 180 12.01 -12.05 -5.24
N ALA A 181 13.06 -12.81 -5.57
CA ALA A 181 14.37 -12.64 -4.93
C ALA A 181 14.99 -11.25 -5.24
N LYS A 182 14.80 -10.70 -6.47
CA LYS A 182 15.20 -9.32 -6.80
C LYS A 182 14.41 -8.31 -5.95
N CYS A 183 13.09 -8.45 -5.84
CA CYS A 183 12.25 -7.58 -5.03
C CYS A 183 12.67 -7.57 -3.55
N TYR A 184 12.93 -8.74 -2.97
CA TYR A 184 13.37 -8.87 -1.58
C TYR A 184 14.68 -8.15 -1.33
N ARG A 185 15.68 -8.34 -2.20
CA ARG A 185 16.96 -7.62 -2.10
C ARG A 185 16.76 -6.11 -2.19
N ARG A 186 15.91 -5.66 -3.11
CA ARG A 186 15.63 -4.22 -3.25
C ARG A 186 14.98 -3.62 -2.00
N ILE A 187 14.07 -4.35 -1.36
CA ILE A 187 13.47 -3.91 -0.09
C ILE A 187 14.53 -3.88 1.02
N ASP A 188 15.40 -4.90 1.12
CA ASP A 188 16.50 -4.90 2.10
C ASP A 188 17.41 -3.66 1.90
N GLU A 189 17.74 -3.30 0.65
CA GLU A 189 18.52 -2.09 0.31
C GLU A 189 17.79 -0.82 0.75
N LEU A 190 16.51 -0.67 0.41
CA LEU A 190 15.71 0.49 0.78
C LEU A 190 15.59 0.67 2.30
N LEU A 191 15.47 -0.44 3.05
CA LEU A 191 15.48 -0.42 4.50
C LEU A 191 16.86 -0.02 5.06
N ALA A 192 17.94 -0.51 4.45
CA ALA A 192 19.30 -0.13 4.82
C ALA A 192 19.59 1.36 4.53
N GLU A 193 18.95 1.96 3.52
CA GLU A 193 18.95 3.40 3.23
C GLU A 193 18.14 4.22 4.27
N GLY A 194 17.47 3.58 5.23
CA GLY A 194 16.67 4.21 6.27
C GLY A 194 15.26 4.60 5.81
N LYS A 195 14.74 4.01 4.74
CA LYS A 195 13.34 4.18 4.34
C LYS A 195 12.40 3.48 5.32
N THR A 196 11.22 4.00 5.44
CA THR A 196 10.14 3.46 6.29
C THR A 196 9.30 2.50 5.46
N LEU A 197 9.03 1.30 5.97
CA LEU A 197 8.20 0.30 5.31
C LEU A 197 6.86 0.14 6.04
N PHE A 198 5.78 0.11 5.29
CA PHE A 198 4.46 -0.28 5.75
C PHE A 198 4.01 -1.47 4.90
N LEU A 199 4.06 -2.68 5.47
CA LEU A 199 3.86 -3.94 4.75
C LEU A 199 2.55 -4.61 5.18
N VAL A 200 1.66 -4.88 4.23
CA VAL A 200 0.56 -5.83 4.37
C VAL A 200 0.95 -7.12 3.67
N SER A 201 0.96 -8.23 4.37
CA SER A 201 1.24 -9.54 3.80
C SER A 201 0.47 -10.63 4.53
N HIS A 202 0.08 -11.68 3.80
CA HIS A 202 -0.43 -12.93 4.39
C HIS A 202 0.71 -13.90 4.73
N SER A 203 1.93 -13.61 4.32
CA SER A 203 3.10 -14.42 4.61
C SER A 203 3.74 -13.97 5.93
N GLU A 204 3.58 -14.77 6.99
CA GLU A 204 4.28 -14.51 8.26
C GLU A 204 5.80 -14.45 8.07
N ARG A 205 6.33 -15.25 7.14
CA ARG A 205 7.75 -15.24 6.80
C ARG A 205 8.21 -13.86 6.32
N ASP A 206 7.41 -13.20 5.47
CA ASP A 206 7.76 -11.88 4.94
C ASP A 206 7.62 -10.82 6.03
N LEU A 207 6.59 -10.92 6.85
CA LEU A 207 6.39 -10.03 8.00
C LEU A 207 7.56 -10.13 8.99
N ARG A 208 7.97 -11.35 9.38
CA ARG A 208 9.12 -11.57 10.27
C ARG A 208 10.45 -11.16 9.64
N ARG A 209 10.57 -11.27 8.30
CA ARG A 209 11.78 -10.89 7.58
C ARG A 209 12.01 -9.37 7.57
N PHE A 210 10.98 -8.61 7.25
CA PHE A 210 11.11 -7.19 6.95
C PHE A 210 10.68 -6.28 8.11
N CYS A 211 9.78 -6.74 8.99
CA CYS A 211 9.16 -5.90 10.00
C CYS A 211 9.65 -6.25 11.40
N THR A 212 9.96 -5.22 12.19
CA THR A 212 10.28 -5.37 13.61
C THR A 212 9.07 -5.15 14.51
N ARG A 213 8.05 -4.45 13.99
CA ARG A 213 6.81 -4.08 14.68
C ARG A 213 5.60 -4.45 13.84
N GLY A 214 4.49 -4.76 14.47
CA GLY A 214 3.23 -5.07 13.79
C GLY A 214 2.05 -4.31 14.36
N LEU A 215 1.06 -4.05 13.50
CA LEU A 215 -0.26 -3.54 13.83
C LEU A 215 -1.28 -4.64 13.53
N TYR A 216 -1.88 -5.22 14.56
CA TYR A 216 -2.94 -6.20 14.39
C TYR A 216 -4.31 -5.52 14.34
N LEU A 217 -4.98 -5.65 13.20
CA LEU A 217 -6.34 -5.17 13.00
C LEU A 217 -7.35 -6.31 13.15
N ASP A 218 -8.27 -6.15 14.10
CA ASP A 218 -9.45 -7.01 14.24
C ASP A 218 -10.73 -6.16 14.21
N ARG A 219 -11.69 -6.57 13.38
CA ARG A 219 -12.99 -5.90 13.18
C ARG A 219 -12.88 -4.39 12.99
N GLY A 220 -11.86 -3.97 12.23
CA GLY A 220 -11.59 -2.57 11.93
C GLY A 220 -11.00 -1.76 13.08
N ARG A 221 -10.55 -2.40 14.16
CA ARG A 221 -9.89 -1.76 15.29
C ARG A 221 -8.46 -2.25 15.44
N LEU A 222 -7.62 -1.43 16.03
CA LEU A 222 -6.27 -1.85 16.42
C LEU A 222 -6.36 -2.69 17.71
N ALA A 223 -6.18 -4.00 17.55
CA ALA A 223 -6.22 -4.95 18.66
C ALA A 223 -4.89 -5.04 19.41
N LEU A 224 -3.78 -4.91 18.68
CA LEU A 224 -2.41 -4.90 19.25
C LEU A 224 -1.47 -4.09 18.37
N ASP A 225 -0.62 -3.31 19.00
CA ASP A 225 0.54 -2.61 18.43
C ASP A 225 1.77 -3.02 19.24
N GLY A 226 2.75 -3.64 18.63
CA GLY A 226 3.91 -4.15 19.35
C GLY A 226 4.93 -4.88 18.47
N PRO A 227 5.90 -5.57 19.06
CA PRO A 227 6.87 -6.40 18.33
C PRO A 227 6.16 -7.38 17.40
N ILE A 228 6.71 -7.58 16.19
CA ILE A 228 6.05 -8.38 15.14
C ILE A 228 5.75 -9.81 15.60
N ASP A 229 6.63 -10.44 16.37
CA ASP A 229 6.41 -11.79 16.89
C ASP A 229 5.22 -11.84 17.85
N ALA A 230 5.11 -10.90 18.79
CA ALA A 230 3.98 -10.83 19.73
C ALA A 230 2.65 -10.59 18.99
N VAL A 231 2.68 -9.77 17.93
CA VAL A 231 1.52 -9.50 17.09
C VAL A 231 1.08 -10.75 16.32
N LEU A 232 2.02 -11.49 15.74
CA LEU A 232 1.73 -12.73 15.01
C LEU A 232 1.23 -13.84 15.95
N ASP A 233 1.85 -14.00 17.13
CA ASP A 233 1.43 -14.98 18.13
C ASP A 233 0.00 -14.69 18.63
N ARG A 234 -0.33 -13.41 18.88
CA ARG A 234 -1.67 -12.99 19.24
C ARG A 234 -2.67 -13.24 18.12
N TYR A 235 -2.31 -12.89 16.87
CA TYR A 235 -3.17 -13.15 15.70
C TYR A 235 -3.47 -14.64 15.54
N ASN A 236 -2.46 -15.51 15.69
CA ASN A 236 -2.60 -16.96 15.58
C ASN A 236 -3.42 -17.55 16.75
N ALA A 237 -3.28 -17.02 17.96
CA ALA A 237 -4.09 -17.41 19.11
C ALA A 237 -5.59 -17.05 18.92
N ASP A 238 -5.87 -15.88 18.33
CA ASP A 238 -7.24 -15.45 18.04
C ASP A 238 -7.86 -16.19 16.84
N HIS A 239 -7.02 -16.83 15.98
CA HIS A 239 -7.42 -17.51 14.75
C HIS A 239 -6.66 -18.83 14.57
N PRO A 240 -6.91 -19.83 15.44
CA PRO A 240 -6.31 -21.15 15.27
C PRO A 240 -6.72 -21.75 13.92
N ALA A 241 -5.76 -22.46 13.25
CA ALA A 241 -5.91 -23.06 11.92
C ALA A 241 -6.99 -24.15 11.89
#